data_6da3556564ccbc2923c1b0ff52019174
#
_entry.id   6da3556564ccbc2923c1b0ff52019174
#
_cell.length_a   1.000
_cell.length_b   1.000
_cell.length_c   1.000
_cell.angle_alpha   90.00
_cell.angle_beta   90.00
_cell.angle_gamma   90.00
#
_symmetry.space_group_name_H-M   'P 1'
#
loop_
_entity.id
_entity.type
_entity.pdbx_description
1 polymer ?
#
loop_
_entity_poly.entity_id
_entity_poly.type
_entity_poly.pdbx_seq_one_letter_code
_entity_poly.pdbx_strand_id
1 'polypeptide(L)'
;MMLDTALCLERFAWFIGRHADLSVEALALASDPAYVSVRNRFSATLMESVTCSENGSFVTSWGYRLGSTDDVESAAARLAFLLAAMPA
;
A
#
# COMPACT_ATOMS: atom_id res chain seq x y z
N MET A 1 1.75 15.70 -17.95
CA MET A 1 2.68 14.61 -17.57
C MET A 1 1.89 13.54 -16.84
N MET A 2 1.99 12.31 -17.31
CA MET A 2 1.26 11.22 -16.67
C MET A 2 1.99 10.73 -15.42
N LEU A 3 1.23 10.49 -14.37
CA LEU A 3 1.77 9.88 -13.16
C LEU A 3 2.17 8.42 -13.46
N ASP A 4 3.38 8.05 -13.07
CA ASP A 4 3.83 6.67 -13.17
C ASP A 4 3.34 5.90 -11.94
N THR A 5 2.20 5.25 -12.06
CA THR A 5 1.58 4.54 -10.95
C THR A 5 2.41 3.34 -10.50
N ALA A 6 3.11 2.68 -11.43
CA ALA A 6 3.98 1.56 -11.07
C ALA A 6 5.15 2.03 -10.20
N LEU A 7 5.77 3.14 -10.55
CA LEU A 7 6.86 3.70 -9.75
C LEU A 7 6.39 4.12 -8.35
N CYS A 8 5.20 4.72 -8.28
CA CYS A 8 4.63 5.11 -6.99
C CYS A 8 4.38 3.88 -6.10
N LEU A 9 3.88 2.79 -6.68
CA LEU A 9 3.65 1.54 -5.94
C LEU A 9 4.97 0.89 -5.51
N GLU A 10 6.01 0.96 -6.33
CA GLU A 10 7.33 0.47 -5.93
C GLU A 10 7.84 1.23 -4.70
N ARG A 11 7.70 2.55 -4.71
CA ARG A 11 8.11 3.37 -3.56
C ARG A 11 7.29 3.03 -2.32
N PHE A 12 5.99 2.85 -2.50
CA PHE A 12 5.10 2.46 -1.40
C PHE A 12 5.55 1.12 -0.81
N ALA A 13 5.82 0.14 -1.66
CA ALA A 13 6.29 -1.17 -1.22
C ALA A 13 7.61 -1.08 -0.46
N TRP A 14 8.51 -0.19 -0.89
CA TRP A 14 9.78 0.01 -0.20
C TRP A 14 9.58 0.53 1.22
N PHE A 15 8.70 1.54 1.38
CA PHE A 15 8.40 2.04 2.72
C PHE A 15 7.71 0.99 3.58
N ILE A 16 6.80 0.21 2.99
CA ILE A 16 6.14 -0.89 3.70
C ILE A 16 7.17 -1.89 4.22
N GLY A 17 8.16 -2.24 3.39
CA GLY A 17 9.19 -3.20 3.79
C GLY A 17 10.06 -2.72 4.95
N ARG A 18 10.06 -1.43 5.25
CA ARG A 18 10.79 -0.88 6.39
C ARG A 18 10.01 -0.92 7.70
N HIS A 19 8.70 -1.19 7.64
CA HIS A 19 7.90 -1.34 8.85
C HIS A 19 8.08 -2.73 9.42
N ALA A 20 8.40 -2.81 10.72
CA ALA A 20 8.65 -4.10 11.38
C ALA A 20 7.42 -4.99 11.40
N ASP A 21 6.23 -4.40 11.38
CA ASP A 21 4.97 -5.11 11.52
C ASP A 21 4.31 -5.49 10.19
N LEU A 22 4.88 -5.07 9.08
CA LEU A 22 4.29 -5.28 7.75
C LEU A 22 5.19 -6.11 6.85
N SER A 23 4.55 -6.82 5.92
CA SER A 23 5.22 -7.62 4.91
C SER A 23 4.56 -7.39 3.56
N VAL A 24 5.37 -7.20 2.53
CA VAL A 24 4.88 -7.14 1.15
C VAL A 24 4.72 -8.57 0.65
N GLU A 25 3.46 -8.97 0.40
CA GLU A 25 3.16 -10.32 -0.06
C GLU A 25 3.24 -10.44 -1.58
N ALA A 26 2.88 -9.38 -2.31
CA ALA A 26 2.94 -9.37 -3.75
C ALA A 26 3.05 -7.94 -4.25
N LEU A 27 3.79 -7.78 -5.33
CA LEU A 27 3.93 -6.50 -6.02
C LEU A 27 3.65 -6.76 -7.50
N ALA A 28 2.44 -6.44 -7.94
CA ALA A 28 1.96 -6.77 -9.28
C ALA A 28 1.91 -5.53 -10.16
N LEU A 29 3.07 -5.10 -10.62
CA LEU A 29 3.21 -3.86 -11.41
C LEU A 29 2.72 -4.02 -12.86
N ALA A 30 2.73 -5.25 -13.37
CA ALA A 30 2.27 -5.52 -14.73
C ALA A 30 0.77 -5.79 -14.81
N SER A 31 0.09 -5.89 -13.67
CA SER A 31 -1.37 -6.08 -13.63
C SER A 31 -2.09 -4.79 -13.97
N ASP A 32 -3.35 -4.90 -14.37
CA ASP A 32 -4.19 -3.75 -14.70
C ASP A 32 -5.50 -3.84 -13.89
N PRO A 33 -5.61 -3.04 -12.82
CA PRO A 33 -4.64 -2.08 -12.31
C PRO A 33 -3.46 -2.74 -11.58
N ALA A 34 -2.32 -2.07 -11.59
CA ALA A 34 -1.19 -2.50 -10.77
C ALA A 34 -1.53 -2.39 -9.29
N TYR A 35 -0.98 -3.27 -8.48
CA TYR A 35 -1.29 -3.24 -7.04
C TYR A 35 -0.12 -3.80 -6.23
N VAL A 36 -0.13 -3.52 -4.93
CA VAL A 36 0.74 -4.16 -3.96
C VAL A 36 -0.14 -4.78 -2.87
N SER A 37 0.16 -6.02 -2.51
CA SER A 37 -0.54 -6.71 -1.44
C SER A 37 0.33 -6.70 -0.18
N VAL A 38 -0.22 -6.21 0.92
CA VAL A 38 0.49 -6.01 2.19
C VAL A 38 -0.21 -6.81 3.28
N ARG A 39 0.57 -7.46 4.11
CA ARG A 39 0.06 -8.24 5.23
C ARG A 39 0.68 -7.76 6.53
N ASN A 40 -0.10 -7.81 7.62
CA ASN A 40 0.46 -7.70 8.96
C ASN A 40 1.32 -8.95 9.21
N ARG A 41 2.59 -8.73 9.56
CA ARG A 41 3.55 -9.84 9.69
C ARG A 41 3.13 -10.88 10.72
N PHE A 42 2.38 -10.47 11.72
CA PHE A 42 1.97 -11.31 12.83
C PHE A 42 0.56 -11.90 12.68
N SER A 43 -0.08 -11.69 11.54
CA SER A 43 -1.42 -12.20 11.27
C SER A 43 -1.53 -12.71 9.85
N ALA A 44 -2.02 -13.94 9.69
CA ALA A 44 -2.23 -14.51 8.38
C ALA A 44 -3.46 -13.93 7.65
N THR A 45 -4.35 -13.25 8.38
CA THR A 45 -5.63 -12.77 7.84
C THR A 45 -5.71 -11.26 7.63
N LEU A 46 -4.84 -10.48 8.24
CA LEU A 46 -4.85 -9.03 8.11
C LEU A 46 -4.04 -8.62 6.88
N MET A 47 -4.69 -8.60 5.75
CA MET A 47 -4.12 -8.26 4.45
C MET A 47 -4.89 -7.15 3.79
N GLU A 48 -4.21 -6.36 2.97
CA GLU A 48 -4.85 -5.33 2.17
C GLU A 48 -4.10 -5.14 0.86
N SER A 49 -4.86 -4.90 -0.21
CA SER A 49 -4.29 -4.55 -1.50
C SER A 49 -4.41 -3.04 -1.71
N VAL A 50 -3.34 -2.45 -2.20
CA VAL A 50 -3.26 -1.00 -2.43
C VAL A 50 -2.99 -0.75 -3.89
N THR A 51 -3.78 0.15 -4.47
CA THR A 51 -3.57 0.65 -5.82
C THR A 51 -3.19 2.12 -5.77
N CYS A 52 -2.63 2.62 -6.85
CA CYS A 52 -2.34 4.04 -7.01
C CYS A 52 -3.30 4.60 -8.05
N SER A 53 -4.13 5.56 -7.64
CA SER A 53 -5.07 6.18 -8.57
C SER A 53 -4.35 7.21 -9.44
N GLU A 54 -4.95 7.51 -10.60
CA GLU A 54 -4.37 8.48 -11.53
C GLU A 54 -4.32 9.90 -10.97
N ASN A 55 -5.15 10.19 -9.98
CA ASN A 55 -5.16 11.51 -9.34
C ASN A 55 -4.08 11.66 -8.26
N GLY A 56 -3.22 10.67 -8.10
CA GLY A 56 -2.09 10.78 -7.17
C GLY A 56 -2.38 10.35 -5.74
N SER A 57 -3.27 9.36 -5.56
CA SER A 57 -3.60 8.83 -4.25
C SER A 57 -3.36 7.34 -4.17
N PHE A 58 -2.93 6.85 -3.01
CA PHE A 58 -2.91 5.43 -2.69
C PHE A 58 -4.26 5.04 -2.09
N VAL A 59 -4.86 3.97 -2.61
CA VAL A 59 -6.23 3.59 -2.27
C VAL A 59 -6.28 2.09 -1.96
N THR A 60 -6.98 1.73 -0.88
CA THR A 60 -7.19 0.33 -0.51
C THR A 60 -8.22 -0.34 -1.43
N SER A 61 -8.35 -1.67 -1.30
CA SER A 61 -9.32 -2.42 -2.11
C SER A 61 -10.76 -2.03 -1.86
N TRP A 62 -11.05 -1.46 -0.68
CA TRP A 62 -12.41 -1.01 -0.31
C TRP A 62 -12.59 0.50 -0.48
N GLY A 63 -11.65 1.15 -1.19
CA GLY A 63 -11.82 2.56 -1.58
C GLY A 63 -11.33 3.59 -0.58
N TYR A 64 -10.70 3.17 0.50
CA TYR A 64 -10.17 4.11 1.48
C TYR A 64 -8.88 4.75 0.97
N ARG A 65 -8.80 6.08 1.01
CA ARG A 65 -7.63 6.82 0.59
C ARG A 65 -6.59 6.85 1.72
N LEU A 66 -5.43 6.24 1.47
CA LEU A 66 -4.33 6.22 2.45
C LEU A 66 -3.56 7.52 2.48
N GLY A 67 -3.35 8.13 1.34
CA GLY A 67 -2.59 9.36 1.25
C GLY A 67 -2.17 9.69 -0.16
N SER A 68 -1.40 10.75 -0.30
CA SER A 68 -0.93 11.25 -1.59
C SER A 68 0.36 10.55 -2.02
N THR A 69 0.55 10.42 -3.33
CA THR A 69 1.82 9.95 -3.89
C THR A 69 2.96 10.93 -3.65
N ASP A 70 2.66 12.17 -3.25
CA ASP A 70 3.66 13.15 -2.85
C ASP A 70 4.22 12.90 -1.45
N ASP A 71 3.56 12.07 -0.66
CA ASP A 71 4.00 11.72 0.69
C ASP A 71 3.77 10.23 0.93
N VAL A 72 4.61 9.43 0.29
CA VAL A 72 4.51 7.98 0.32
C VAL A 72 4.71 7.45 1.75
N GLU A 73 5.60 8.05 2.50
CA GLU A 73 5.88 7.62 3.88
C GLU A 73 4.65 7.73 4.77
N SER A 74 3.90 8.83 4.68
CA SER A 74 2.67 9.00 5.45
C SER A 74 1.61 7.99 5.05
N ALA A 75 1.47 7.69 3.76
CA ALA A 75 0.53 6.68 3.29
C ALA A 75 0.87 5.30 3.84
N ALA A 76 2.15 4.93 3.82
CA ALA A 76 2.61 3.66 4.37
C ALA A 76 2.36 3.58 5.87
N ALA A 77 2.63 4.66 6.61
CA ALA A 77 2.39 4.72 8.04
C ALA A 77 0.89 4.57 8.37
N ARG A 78 0.03 5.17 7.55
CA ARG A 78 -1.41 5.04 7.73
C ARG A 78 -1.89 3.60 7.53
N LEU A 79 -1.36 2.93 6.51
CA LEU A 79 -1.69 1.51 6.30
C LEU A 79 -1.21 0.67 7.47
N ALA A 80 -0.01 0.92 7.98
CA ALA A 80 0.51 0.21 9.14
C ALA A 80 -0.42 0.38 10.34
N PHE A 81 -0.90 1.59 10.58
CA PHE A 81 -1.85 1.87 11.65
C PHE A 81 -3.15 1.11 11.48
N LEU A 82 -3.70 1.10 10.25
CA LEU A 82 -4.96 0.41 9.97
C LEU A 82 -4.84 -1.10 10.21
N LEU A 83 -3.76 -1.71 9.74
CA LEU A 83 -3.56 -3.15 9.90
C LEU A 83 -3.25 -3.53 11.35
N ALA A 84 -2.63 -2.64 12.11
CA ALA A 84 -2.35 -2.87 13.52
C ALA A 84 -3.59 -2.67 14.41
N ALA A 85 -4.50 -1.78 14.01
CA ALA A 85 -5.67 -1.44 14.81
C ALA A 85 -6.82 -2.44 14.66
N MET A 86 -6.79 -3.27 13.60
CA MET A 86 -7.84 -4.25 13.38
C MET A 86 -7.68 -5.42 14.33
N PRO A 87 -8.75 -5.87 15.00
CA PRO A 87 -8.66 -7.06 15.83
C PRO A 87 -8.33 -8.28 14.97
N ALA A 88 -7.43 -9.10 15.47
CA ALA A 88 -7.02 -10.30 14.78
C ALA A 88 -8.13 -11.37 14.85
#